data_2b22814461a075d5663567a2704bf49f
#
_entry.id   2b22814461a075d5663567a2704bf49f
#
_cell.length_a   1.000
_cell.length_b   1.000
_cell.length_c   1.000
_cell.angle_alpha   90.00
_cell.angle_beta   90.00
_cell.angle_gamma   90.00
#
_symmetry.space_group_name_H-M   'P 1'
#
loop_
_entity.id
_entity.type
_entity.pdbx_description
1 polymer ?
#
loop_
_entity_poly.entity_id
_entity_poly.type
_entity_poly.pdbx_seq_one_letter_code
_entity_poly.pdbx_strand_id
1 'polypeptide(L)'
;MIPEGEYTLSYVRSPGPGGQNVNKVSSACELRFRVGATSLLDEAARERLRVLAGRRLTQYDEIVIEAHRHRGQEANRRDAIERLEELIRQARHVPKPRKKTRPTRAAKARRLEGKRIKQAKKRLRGRPGLD
;
A
#
# COMPACT_ATOMS: atom_id res chain seq x y z
N MET A 1 -7.33 -18.22 6.51
CA MET A 1 -8.11 -18.56 5.32
C MET A 1 -9.39 -17.74 5.28
N ILE A 2 -9.69 -17.14 4.14
CA ILE A 2 -10.87 -16.27 4.01
C ILE A 2 -12.04 -17.10 3.48
N PRO A 3 -13.22 -17.06 4.11
CA PRO A 3 -14.39 -17.75 3.59
C PRO A 3 -14.80 -17.23 2.20
N GLU A 4 -15.23 -18.13 1.33
CA GLU A 4 -15.61 -17.78 -0.05
C GLU A 4 -16.74 -16.75 -0.13
N GLY A 5 -17.62 -16.70 0.87
CA GLY A 5 -18.71 -15.72 0.89
C GLY A 5 -18.28 -14.28 1.16
N GLU A 6 -17.04 -14.06 1.58
CA GLU A 6 -16.53 -12.72 1.92
C GLU A 6 -16.03 -11.95 0.70
N TYR A 7 -15.81 -12.62 -0.42
CA TYR A 7 -15.32 -11.99 -1.64
C TYR A 7 -16.04 -12.55 -2.86
N THR A 8 -15.98 -11.82 -3.96
CA THR A 8 -16.49 -12.27 -5.25
C THR A 8 -15.36 -12.35 -6.25
N LEU A 9 -15.43 -13.35 -7.11
CA LEU A 9 -14.46 -13.58 -8.17
C LEU A 9 -15.11 -13.45 -9.53
N SER A 10 -14.44 -12.78 -10.44
CA SER A 10 -14.81 -12.75 -11.84
C SER A 10 -13.57 -12.94 -12.69
N TYR A 11 -13.75 -13.39 -13.90
CA TYR A 11 -12.65 -13.65 -14.81
C TYR A 11 -12.78 -12.78 -16.02
N VAL A 12 -11.69 -12.11 -16.37
CA VAL A 12 -11.64 -11.17 -17.46
C VAL A 12 -10.46 -11.51 -18.37
N ARG A 13 -10.47 -10.97 -19.57
CA ARG A 13 -9.32 -11.13 -20.46
C ARG A 13 -8.13 -10.38 -19.92
N SER A 14 -6.96 -11.01 -20.00
CA SER A 14 -5.72 -10.35 -19.57
C SER A 14 -5.46 -9.11 -20.40
N PRO A 15 -5.06 -7.98 -19.78
CA PRO A 15 -4.70 -6.78 -20.51
C PRO A 15 -3.37 -6.96 -21.23
N GLY A 16 -3.19 -6.23 -22.32
CA GLY A 16 -1.93 -6.15 -23.04
C GLY A 16 -1.99 -6.65 -24.48
N PRO A 17 -0.98 -6.30 -25.29
CA PRO A 17 -0.85 -6.82 -26.64
C PRO A 17 -0.48 -8.29 -26.54
N GLY A 18 -1.40 -9.13 -26.84
CA GLY A 18 -1.17 -10.51 -26.61
C GLY A 18 -1.09 -11.35 -27.83
N GLY A 19 -0.55 -12.53 -27.65
CA GLY A 19 -0.68 -13.60 -28.61
C GLY A 19 -2.13 -14.11 -28.66
N GLN A 20 -2.36 -15.13 -29.42
CA GLN A 20 -3.70 -15.67 -29.65
C GLN A 20 -4.46 -16.05 -28.38
N ASN A 21 -3.77 -16.51 -27.35
CA ASN A 21 -4.40 -16.96 -26.12
C ASN A 21 -4.97 -15.79 -25.27
N VAL A 22 -4.36 -14.62 -25.36
CA VAL A 22 -4.81 -13.45 -24.60
C VAL A 22 -6.19 -12.98 -25.05
N ASN A 23 -6.49 -13.14 -26.32
CA ASN A 23 -7.77 -12.71 -26.90
C ASN A 23 -8.88 -13.75 -26.76
N LYS A 24 -8.55 -15.01 -26.53
CA LYS A 24 -9.51 -16.11 -26.51
C LYS A 24 -9.87 -16.61 -25.12
N VAL A 25 -8.98 -16.43 -24.13
CA VAL A 25 -9.12 -17.01 -22.80
C VAL A 25 -9.20 -15.92 -21.75
N SER A 26 -10.26 -15.91 -20.96
CA SER A 26 -10.42 -15.01 -19.81
C SER A 26 -9.67 -15.60 -18.62
N SER A 27 -8.35 -15.44 -18.62
CA SER A 27 -7.46 -16.02 -17.60
C SER A 27 -7.19 -15.10 -16.44
N ALA A 28 -7.37 -13.79 -16.60
CA ALA A 28 -7.19 -12.83 -15.52
C ALA A 28 -8.33 -12.93 -14.52
N CYS A 29 -7.98 -12.90 -13.23
CA CYS A 29 -8.94 -12.96 -12.15
C CYS A 29 -9.11 -11.59 -11.51
N GLU A 30 -10.35 -11.14 -11.36
CA GLU A 30 -10.69 -9.95 -10.61
C GLU A 30 -11.40 -10.37 -9.33
N LEU A 31 -10.83 -9.99 -8.19
CA LEU A 31 -11.38 -10.27 -6.87
C LEU A 31 -11.90 -8.98 -6.27
N ARG A 32 -13.13 -9.02 -5.73
CA ARG A 32 -13.73 -7.89 -5.01
C ARG A 32 -14.07 -8.29 -3.59
N PHE A 33 -13.63 -7.47 -2.65
CA PHE A 33 -13.84 -7.68 -1.22
C PHE A 33 -14.45 -6.43 -0.61
N ARG A 34 -15.60 -6.57 0.05
CA ARG A 34 -16.28 -5.47 0.72
C ARG A 34 -15.74 -5.27 2.12
N VAL A 35 -15.06 -4.17 2.34
CA VAL A 35 -14.43 -3.87 3.64
C VAL A 35 -15.49 -3.63 4.71
N GLY A 36 -16.52 -2.85 4.40
CA GLY A 36 -17.56 -2.48 5.36
C GLY A 36 -18.49 -3.62 5.76
N ALA A 37 -18.59 -4.67 4.94
CA ALA A 37 -19.50 -5.79 5.16
C ALA A 37 -18.85 -7.01 5.78
N THR A 38 -17.53 -7.04 5.92
CA THR A 38 -16.82 -8.21 6.43
C THR A 38 -16.99 -8.38 7.93
N SER A 39 -17.16 -9.62 8.36
CA SER A 39 -17.16 -10.00 9.78
C SER A 39 -15.76 -10.38 10.29
N LEU A 40 -14.78 -10.45 9.39
CA LEU A 40 -13.42 -10.90 9.71
C LEU A 40 -12.59 -9.86 10.46
N LEU A 41 -12.98 -8.59 10.38
CA LEU A 41 -12.20 -7.48 10.91
C LEU A 41 -13.07 -6.58 11.80
N ASP A 42 -12.48 -6.07 12.88
CA ASP A 42 -13.10 -5.01 13.67
C ASP A 42 -12.95 -3.65 12.94
N GLU A 43 -13.53 -2.60 13.49
CA GLU A 43 -13.53 -1.29 12.85
C GLU A 43 -12.13 -0.72 12.68
N ALA A 44 -11.27 -0.88 13.68
CA ALA A 44 -9.89 -0.41 13.61
C ALA A 44 -9.09 -1.15 12.51
N ALA A 45 -9.29 -2.46 12.40
CA ALA A 45 -8.66 -3.27 11.37
C ALA A 45 -9.17 -2.92 9.97
N ARG A 46 -10.46 -2.61 9.83
CA ARG A 46 -11.03 -2.15 8.56
C ARG A 46 -10.37 -0.85 8.11
N GLU A 47 -10.19 0.10 9.01
CA GLU A 47 -9.50 1.36 8.69
C GLU A 47 -8.07 1.12 8.23
N ARG A 48 -7.33 0.24 8.92
CA ARG A 48 -5.98 -0.12 8.50
C ARG A 48 -5.97 -0.77 7.12
N LEU A 49 -6.94 -1.64 6.85
CA LEU A 49 -7.06 -2.30 5.55
C LEU A 49 -7.32 -1.32 4.42
N ARG A 50 -8.17 -0.31 4.65
CA ARG A 50 -8.44 0.74 3.67
C ARG A 50 -7.17 1.49 3.28
N VAL A 51 -6.34 1.82 4.27
CA VAL A 51 -5.06 2.49 4.03
C VAL A 51 -4.09 1.58 3.27
N LEU A 52 -4.00 0.32 3.67
CA LEU A 52 -3.12 -0.66 3.02
C LEU A 52 -3.53 -0.93 1.57
N ALA A 53 -4.81 -0.94 1.29
CA ALA A 53 -5.33 -1.18 -0.06
C ALA A 53 -4.97 -0.05 -1.04
N GLY A 54 -4.93 1.19 -0.56
CA GLY A 54 -4.58 2.34 -1.38
C GLY A 54 -5.46 2.47 -2.63
N ARG A 55 -4.85 2.42 -3.80
CA ARG A 55 -5.55 2.56 -5.08
C ARG A 55 -6.54 1.43 -5.40
N ARG A 56 -6.38 0.29 -4.74
CA ARG A 56 -7.27 -0.85 -4.93
C ARG A 56 -8.63 -0.66 -4.27
N LEU A 57 -8.74 0.33 -3.37
CA LEU A 57 -10.01 0.65 -2.71
C LEU A 57 -10.84 1.55 -3.61
N THR A 58 -12.08 1.13 -3.87
CA THR A 58 -13.02 1.91 -4.68
C THR A 58 -13.82 2.87 -3.79
N GLN A 59 -14.54 3.80 -4.42
CA GLN A 59 -15.44 4.71 -3.72
C GLN A 59 -16.59 4.00 -3.01
N TYR A 60 -16.85 2.74 -3.36
CA TYR A 60 -17.90 1.93 -2.74
C TYR A 60 -17.39 1.06 -1.58
N ASP A 61 -16.20 1.34 -1.09
CA ASP A 61 -15.57 0.60 0.01
C ASP A 61 -15.30 -0.87 -0.32
N GLU A 62 -14.96 -1.12 -1.57
CA GLU A 62 -14.56 -2.43 -2.06
C GLU A 62 -13.09 -2.41 -2.45
N ILE A 63 -12.37 -3.48 -2.12
CA ILE A 63 -11.01 -3.69 -2.61
C ILE A 63 -11.09 -4.54 -3.87
N VAL A 64 -10.49 -4.05 -4.95
CA VAL A 64 -10.42 -4.76 -6.23
C VAL A 64 -8.99 -5.21 -6.47
N ILE A 65 -8.79 -6.51 -6.59
CA ILE A 65 -7.48 -7.10 -6.89
C ILE A 65 -7.55 -7.77 -8.24
N GLU A 66 -6.70 -7.33 -9.16
CA GLU A 66 -6.60 -7.94 -10.48
C GLU A 66 -5.34 -8.80 -10.52
N ALA A 67 -5.51 -10.09 -10.82
CA ALA A 67 -4.41 -11.03 -10.93
C ALA A 67 -4.33 -11.60 -12.34
N HIS A 68 -3.29 -11.25 -13.05
CA HIS A 68 -3.07 -11.71 -14.43
C HIS A 68 -1.62 -12.10 -14.69
N ARG A 69 -0.88 -12.30 -13.60
CA ARG A 69 0.56 -12.63 -13.66
C ARG A 69 0.84 -14.02 -14.22
N HIS A 70 -0.09 -14.93 -14.03
CA HIS A 70 0.05 -16.31 -14.47
C HIS A 70 -0.71 -16.57 -15.77
N ARG A 71 -0.32 -17.61 -16.46
CA ARG A 71 -0.96 -18.03 -17.69
C ARG A 71 -2.30 -18.74 -17.44
N GLY A 72 -2.39 -19.47 -16.35
CA GLY A 72 -3.57 -20.24 -16.01
C GLY A 72 -4.53 -19.46 -15.14
N GLN A 73 -5.83 -19.66 -15.34
CA GLN A 73 -6.90 -19.04 -14.60
C GLN A 73 -6.84 -19.40 -13.11
N GLU A 74 -6.61 -20.68 -12.80
CA GLU A 74 -6.54 -21.16 -11.42
C GLU A 74 -5.37 -20.57 -10.65
N ALA A 75 -4.22 -20.41 -11.29
CA ALA A 75 -3.07 -19.79 -10.67
C ALA A 75 -3.30 -18.31 -10.38
N ASN A 76 -3.98 -17.61 -11.27
CA ASN A 76 -4.37 -16.20 -11.04
C ASN A 76 -5.39 -16.07 -9.92
N ARG A 77 -6.34 -16.98 -9.84
CA ARG A 77 -7.30 -17.03 -8.73
C ARG A 77 -6.60 -17.17 -7.38
N ARG A 78 -5.69 -18.12 -7.26
CA ARG A 78 -4.90 -18.29 -6.04
C ARG A 78 -4.09 -17.07 -5.69
N ASP A 79 -3.45 -16.46 -6.69
CA ASP A 79 -2.67 -15.24 -6.49
C ASP A 79 -3.52 -14.09 -5.94
N ALA A 80 -4.72 -13.89 -6.49
CA ALA A 80 -5.64 -12.87 -6.01
C ALA A 80 -6.05 -13.11 -4.54
N ILE A 81 -6.38 -14.34 -4.21
CA ILE A 81 -6.76 -14.73 -2.85
C ILE A 81 -5.60 -14.55 -1.88
N GLU A 82 -4.40 -14.95 -2.25
CA GLU A 82 -3.20 -14.78 -1.43
C GLU A 82 -2.90 -13.31 -1.16
N ARG A 83 -3.06 -12.45 -2.15
CA ARG A 83 -2.88 -11.00 -1.98
C ARG A 83 -3.89 -10.43 -1.00
N LEU A 84 -5.14 -10.86 -1.07
CA LEU A 84 -6.17 -10.44 -0.13
C LEU A 84 -5.88 -10.94 1.29
N GLU A 85 -5.48 -12.19 1.43
CA GLU A 85 -5.10 -12.76 2.71
C GLU A 85 -3.95 -12.00 3.36
N GLU A 86 -2.95 -11.62 2.57
CA GLU A 86 -1.81 -10.85 3.06
C GLU A 86 -2.25 -9.47 3.53
N LEU A 87 -3.12 -8.79 2.79
CA LEU A 87 -3.66 -7.49 3.19
C LEU A 87 -4.43 -7.59 4.51
N ILE A 88 -5.26 -8.62 4.65
CA ILE A 88 -6.03 -8.84 5.87
C ILE A 88 -5.12 -9.17 7.05
N ARG A 89 -4.10 -9.97 6.83
CA ARG A 89 -3.11 -10.30 7.85
C ARG A 89 -2.39 -9.05 8.36
N GLN A 90 -1.97 -8.19 7.46
CA GLN A 90 -1.34 -6.92 7.82
C GLN A 90 -2.31 -6.00 8.55
N ALA A 91 -3.58 -5.97 8.13
CA ALA A 91 -4.61 -5.14 8.76
C ALA A 91 -4.93 -5.58 10.18
N ARG A 92 -4.84 -6.88 10.46
CA ARG A 92 -5.05 -7.42 11.81
C ARG A 92 -3.90 -7.12 12.76
N HIS A 93 -2.72 -6.83 12.21
CA HIS A 93 -1.55 -6.50 13.02
C HIS A 93 -1.72 -5.11 13.62
N VAL A 94 -1.81 -5.05 14.95
CA VAL A 94 -1.88 -3.78 15.67
C VAL A 94 -0.47 -3.23 15.82
N PRO A 95 -0.17 -2.05 15.23
CA PRO A 95 1.17 -1.49 15.35
C PRO A 95 1.45 -1.08 16.80
N LYS A 96 2.65 -1.36 17.26
CA LYS A 96 3.09 -0.95 18.59
C LYS A 96 3.14 0.58 18.66
N PRO A 97 2.51 1.21 19.68
CA PRO A 97 2.58 2.66 19.82
C PRO A 97 4.02 3.13 19.95
N ARG A 98 4.38 4.08 19.11
CA ARG A 98 5.72 4.65 19.15
C ARG A 98 5.73 5.79 20.17
N LYS A 99 6.50 5.63 21.23
CA LYS A 99 6.70 6.70 22.20
C LYS A 99 7.60 7.77 21.59
N LYS A 100 7.18 9.03 21.72
CA LYS A 100 8.02 10.14 21.32
C LYS A 100 9.24 10.18 22.22
N THR A 101 10.41 10.21 21.62
CA THR A 101 11.66 10.39 22.34
C THR A 101 12.11 11.83 22.21
N ARG A 102 12.74 12.34 23.28
CA ARG A 102 13.34 13.67 23.23
C ARG A 102 14.75 13.55 22.65
N PRO A 103 15.18 14.51 21.82
CA PRO A 103 16.55 14.56 21.37
C PRO A 103 17.51 14.68 22.57
N THR A 104 18.66 14.03 22.47
CA THR A 104 19.70 14.15 23.50
C THR A 104 20.32 15.54 23.45
N ARG A 105 21.00 15.95 24.55
CA ARG A 105 21.75 17.20 24.57
C ARG A 105 22.78 17.26 23.45
N ALA A 106 23.48 16.15 23.22
CA ALA A 106 24.47 16.05 22.17
C ALA A 106 23.86 16.23 20.78
N ALA A 107 22.67 15.66 20.54
CA ALA A 107 21.96 15.81 19.28
C ALA A 107 21.53 17.27 19.05
N LYS A 108 21.03 17.94 20.09
CA LYS A 108 20.65 19.36 20.03
C LYS A 108 21.88 20.24 19.75
N ALA A 109 23.01 19.97 20.41
CA ALA A 109 24.24 20.69 20.20
C ALA A 109 24.75 20.54 18.77
N ARG A 110 24.72 19.34 18.22
CA ARG A 110 25.12 19.08 16.83
C ARG A 110 24.23 19.80 15.84
N ARG A 111 22.93 19.84 16.11
CA ARG A 111 21.97 20.55 15.26
C ARG A 111 22.23 22.05 15.24
N LEU A 112 22.48 22.64 16.41
CA LEU A 112 22.79 24.07 16.53
C LEU A 112 24.09 24.41 15.84
N GLU A 113 25.11 23.58 16.01
CA GLU A 113 26.40 23.75 15.35
C GLU A 113 26.27 23.67 13.82
N GLY A 114 25.47 22.73 13.32
CA GLY A 114 25.17 22.64 11.89
C GLY A 114 24.49 23.89 11.37
N LYS A 115 23.57 24.48 12.13
CA LYS A 115 22.92 25.74 11.78
C LYS A 115 23.88 26.91 11.75
N ARG A 116 24.82 27.01 12.71
CA ARG A 116 25.84 28.03 12.74
C ARG A 116 26.73 27.97 11.50
N ILE A 117 27.18 26.78 11.14
CA ILE A 117 28.02 26.55 9.97
C ILE A 117 27.31 27.01 8.69
N LYS A 118 26.04 26.63 8.53
CA LYS A 118 25.24 27.03 7.38
C LYS A 118 25.02 28.54 7.34
N GLN A 119 24.77 29.15 8.48
CA GLN A 119 24.58 30.59 8.59
C GLN A 119 25.85 31.36 8.23
N ALA A 120 27.00 30.91 8.69
CA ALA A 120 28.29 31.49 8.35
C ALA A 120 28.54 31.37 6.84
N LYS A 121 28.26 30.23 6.24
CA LYS A 121 28.37 30.05 4.79
C LYS A 121 27.46 31.00 4.01
N LYS A 122 26.23 31.17 4.48
CA LYS A 122 25.28 32.12 3.85
C LYS A 122 25.79 33.55 3.92
N ARG A 123 26.37 33.98 5.04
CA ARG A 123 26.94 35.32 5.17
C ARG A 123 28.07 35.54 4.18
N LEU A 124 28.93 34.54 4.01
CA LEU A 124 30.02 34.62 3.04
C LEU A 124 29.53 34.70 1.58
N ARG A 125 28.39 34.10 1.28
CA ARG A 125 27.77 34.15 -0.04
C ARG A 125 26.95 35.42 -0.26
N GLY A 126 26.56 36.07 0.84
CA GLY A 126 25.39 36.92 0.84
C GLY A 126 25.52 38.26 0.17
N ARG A 127 26.69 38.79 -0.13
CA ARG A 127 26.83 40.12 -0.73
C ARG A 127 28.08 40.27 -1.59
N PRO A 128 28.01 39.69 -2.80
CA PRO A 128 29.09 39.95 -3.74
C PRO A 128 29.04 41.39 -4.19
N GLY A 129 30.17 42.03 -4.26
CA GLY A 129 30.28 43.30 -4.87
C GLY A 129 29.80 44.50 -4.09
N LEU A 130 29.95 44.44 -2.82
CA LEU A 130 29.66 45.58 -1.95
C LEU A 130 30.75 46.63 -1.88
N ASP A 131 31.67 46.49 -2.68
CA ASP A 131 32.78 47.40 -2.71
C ASP A 131 32.55 48.59 -3.57
#